data_fc7657ae4089ac5e1bd08196f9498ce7
#
_entry.id   fc7657ae4089ac5e1bd08196f9498ce7
#
_cell.length_a   1.000
_cell.length_b   1.000
_cell.length_c   1.000
_cell.angle_alpha   90.00
_cell.angle_beta   90.00
_cell.angle_gamma   90.00
#
_symmetry.space_group_name_H-M   'P 1'
#
loop_
_entity.id
_entity.type
_entity.pdbx_description
1 polymer ?
#
loop_
_entity_poly.entity_id
_entity_poly.type
_entity_poly.pdbx_seq_one_letter_code
_entity_poly.pdbx_strand_id
1 'polypeptide(L)'
;MPTPFPGMDPYLERPNLWHGLHNRLIAAIADELGPLLRPRYFVAVEERSYLADPLAIGFSAVPDVGVLGPYSTSPWQRGSGQPSVAAPVLEPEIVELSMHEFTRETYLEIQEVDGDGNTELWMKSDDDSVKVVTLLEILSPWNKASRAGRVQYERKRQEVFNSYTNLVEIDLLRAGQRFVQTSRKTEHYTILVSPSAMRPHAQFYPFTVRQAIPTFRLPLQPDDEWPVVDLNAILHQLYDRAAYDLRINYQNDPTPPFAAADAQWIASLLYEAELR
;
A
#
# COMPACT_ATOMS: atom_id res chain seq x y z
N MET A 1 -8.27 21.30 -0.82
CA MET A 1 -8.99 21.35 0.50
C MET A 1 -8.49 20.26 1.40
N PRO A 2 -8.32 20.51 2.71
CA PRO A 2 -7.98 19.42 3.62
C PRO A 2 -9.10 18.37 3.69
N THR A 3 -8.77 17.16 4.09
CA THR A 3 -9.78 16.12 4.32
C THR A 3 -10.76 16.56 5.42
N PRO A 4 -12.07 16.29 5.28
CA PRO A 4 -13.05 16.60 6.32
C PRO A 4 -12.92 15.67 7.54
N PHE A 5 -12.26 14.52 7.41
CA PHE A 5 -12.12 13.54 8.49
C PHE A 5 -10.95 13.85 9.42
N PRO A 6 -11.08 13.59 10.73
CA PRO A 6 -10.00 13.84 11.70
C PRO A 6 -8.80 12.91 11.52
N GLY A 7 -9.00 11.75 10.92
CA GLY A 7 -7.98 10.74 10.65
C GLY A 7 -8.10 10.17 9.25
N MET A 8 -8.27 8.86 9.15
CA MET A 8 -8.44 8.19 7.86
C MET A 8 -9.76 8.60 7.19
N ASP A 9 -9.66 9.13 5.99
CA ASP A 9 -10.83 9.40 5.14
C ASP A 9 -11.31 8.08 4.49
N PRO A 10 -12.52 7.59 4.83
CA PRO A 10 -12.99 6.30 4.38
C PRO A 10 -13.27 6.22 2.87
N TYR A 11 -13.34 7.34 2.18
CA TYR A 11 -13.49 7.37 0.72
C TYR A 11 -12.20 6.98 0.00
N LEU A 12 -11.05 7.12 0.67
CA LEU A 12 -9.75 6.69 0.15
C LEU A 12 -9.58 5.17 0.10
N GLU A 13 -10.42 4.40 0.81
CA GLU A 13 -10.41 2.94 0.77
C GLU A 13 -10.89 2.35 -0.58
N ARG A 14 -11.45 3.18 -1.46
CA ARG A 14 -11.94 2.72 -2.78
C ARG A 14 -10.78 2.16 -3.62
N PRO A 15 -10.97 1.02 -4.31
CA PRO A 15 -9.92 0.37 -5.08
C PRO A 15 -9.21 1.28 -6.08
N ASN A 16 -9.95 2.14 -6.77
CA ASN A 16 -9.41 3.08 -7.75
C ASN A 16 -8.59 4.24 -7.15
N LEU A 17 -8.66 4.45 -5.85
CA LEU A 17 -7.87 5.45 -5.13
C LEU A 17 -6.77 4.80 -4.30
N TRP A 18 -7.05 3.60 -3.74
CA TRP A 18 -6.18 2.94 -2.80
C TRP A 18 -4.78 2.67 -3.32
N HIS A 19 -4.65 2.14 -4.53
CA HIS A 19 -3.33 1.84 -5.10
C HIS A 19 -2.43 3.09 -5.15
N GLY A 20 -2.98 4.18 -5.67
CA GLY A 20 -2.24 5.46 -5.72
C GLY A 20 -1.96 6.06 -4.34
N LEU A 21 -2.90 5.93 -3.40
CA LEU A 21 -2.72 6.35 -2.02
C LEU A 21 -1.63 5.54 -1.33
N HIS A 22 -1.71 4.22 -1.43
CA HIS A 22 -0.78 3.28 -0.80
C HIS A 22 0.67 3.58 -1.15
N ASN A 23 1.00 3.66 -2.44
CA ASN A 23 2.36 3.94 -2.89
C ASN A 23 2.84 5.34 -2.47
N ARG A 24 1.97 6.35 -2.56
CA ARG A 24 2.30 7.70 -2.13
C ARG A 24 2.49 7.81 -0.62
N LEU A 25 1.71 7.08 0.16
CA LEU A 25 1.81 7.09 1.62
C LEU A 25 3.10 6.42 2.07
N ILE A 26 3.49 5.30 1.45
CA ILE A 26 4.78 4.65 1.67
C ILE A 26 5.93 5.61 1.39
N ALA A 27 5.93 6.28 0.24
CA ALA A 27 6.95 7.26 -0.10
C ALA A 27 6.98 8.44 0.89
N ALA A 28 5.81 8.96 1.28
CA ALA A 28 5.73 10.07 2.22
C ALA A 28 6.24 9.70 3.63
N ILE A 29 5.99 8.47 4.08
CA ILE A 29 6.56 7.96 5.34
C ILE A 29 8.07 7.83 5.22
N ALA A 30 8.59 7.33 4.10
CA ALA A 30 10.03 7.22 3.86
C ALA A 30 10.72 8.60 3.87
N ASP A 31 10.12 9.59 3.21
CA ASP A 31 10.62 10.97 3.17
C ASP A 31 10.66 11.61 4.57
N GLU A 32 9.64 11.36 5.40
CA GLU A 32 9.58 11.89 6.77
C GLU A 32 10.57 11.19 7.71
N LEU A 33 10.73 9.87 7.56
CA LEU A 33 11.62 9.08 8.41
C LEU A 33 13.10 9.25 8.04
N GLY A 34 13.41 9.42 6.77
CA GLY A 34 14.80 9.46 6.29
C GLY A 34 15.71 10.43 7.05
N PRO A 35 15.33 11.70 7.27
CA PRO A 35 16.13 12.65 8.06
C PRO A 35 16.28 12.27 9.54
N LEU A 36 15.25 11.64 10.13
CA LEU A 36 15.22 11.27 11.56
C LEU A 36 16.11 10.07 11.88
N LEU A 37 16.36 9.21 10.88
CA LEU A 37 17.05 7.94 11.05
C LEU A 37 18.54 8.00 10.78
N ARG A 38 19.02 9.09 10.13
CA ARG A 38 20.44 9.29 9.86
C ARG A 38 21.23 9.57 11.12
N PRO A 39 22.52 9.20 11.16
CA PRO A 39 23.30 8.53 10.11
C PRO A 39 23.26 6.99 10.18
N ARG A 40 22.64 6.41 11.22
CA ARG A 40 22.74 4.98 11.53
C ARG A 40 21.85 4.10 10.67
N TYR A 41 20.73 4.64 10.22
CA TYR A 41 19.74 3.90 9.43
C TYR A 41 19.39 4.64 8.15
N PHE A 42 18.93 3.89 7.17
CA PHE A 42 18.26 4.44 6.01
C PHE A 42 16.93 3.72 5.76
N VAL A 43 16.05 4.34 5.01
CA VAL A 43 14.73 3.81 4.67
C VAL A 43 14.77 3.36 3.22
N ALA A 44 14.66 2.05 2.99
CA ALA A 44 14.50 1.48 1.66
C ALA A 44 13.02 1.31 1.34
N VAL A 45 12.64 1.68 0.13
CA VAL A 45 11.31 1.38 -0.44
C VAL A 45 11.48 0.15 -1.30
N GLU A 46 10.93 -0.97 -0.84
CA GLU A 46 11.08 -2.26 -1.48
C GLU A 46 9.78 -2.69 -2.17
N GLU A 47 9.91 -3.50 -3.20
CA GLU A 47 8.79 -4.02 -3.97
C GLU A 47 8.87 -5.53 -4.08
N ARG A 48 7.76 -6.21 -3.82
CA ARG A 48 7.60 -7.65 -4.07
C ARG A 48 6.55 -7.90 -5.13
N SER A 49 6.87 -8.78 -6.06
CA SER A 49 5.92 -9.25 -7.06
C SER A 49 5.42 -10.65 -6.72
N TYR A 50 4.11 -10.85 -6.77
CA TYR A 50 3.48 -12.14 -6.56
C TYR A 50 2.73 -12.56 -7.82
N LEU A 51 2.72 -13.87 -8.12
CA LEU A 51 1.82 -14.44 -9.11
C LEU A 51 0.39 -14.34 -8.57
N ALA A 52 -0.42 -13.54 -9.23
CA ALA A 52 -1.83 -13.42 -8.88
C ALA A 52 -2.62 -14.59 -9.47
N ASP A 53 -3.54 -15.16 -8.69
CA ASP A 53 -4.52 -16.09 -9.23
C ASP A 53 -5.62 -15.29 -9.96
N PRO A 54 -5.79 -15.48 -11.28
CA PRO A 54 -6.76 -14.72 -12.06
C PRO A 54 -8.21 -14.87 -11.56
N LEU A 55 -8.52 -15.94 -10.85
CA LEU A 55 -9.84 -16.20 -10.28
C LEU A 55 -10.11 -15.48 -8.95
N ALA A 56 -9.08 -14.93 -8.33
CA ALA A 56 -9.20 -14.30 -7.01
C ALA A 56 -9.35 -12.76 -7.07
N ILE A 57 -9.17 -12.14 -8.24
CA ILE A 57 -9.08 -10.69 -8.35
C ILE A 57 -10.29 -10.14 -9.12
N GLY A 58 -11.20 -9.52 -8.39
CA GLY A 58 -12.21 -8.61 -8.97
C GLY A 58 -11.65 -7.21 -9.33
N PHE A 59 -10.35 -7.11 -9.61
CA PHE A 59 -9.67 -5.87 -9.96
C PHE A 59 -9.17 -5.95 -11.40
N SER A 60 -9.56 -4.97 -12.21
CA SER A 60 -8.95 -4.77 -13.53
C SER A 60 -7.48 -4.40 -13.32
N ALA A 61 -6.58 -5.14 -13.94
CA ALA A 61 -5.17 -4.76 -14.02
C ALA A 61 -5.07 -3.37 -14.66
N VAL A 62 -4.43 -2.43 -13.98
CA VAL A 62 -4.10 -1.12 -14.57
C VAL A 62 -2.71 -1.30 -15.18
N PRO A 63 -2.56 -1.23 -16.50
CA PRO A 63 -1.23 -1.28 -17.12
C PRO A 63 -0.42 -0.07 -16.68
N ASP A 64 0.87 -0.27 -16.43
CA ASP A 64 1.82 0.77 -15.99
C ASP A 64 1.90 1.95 -16.98
N VAL A 65 1.56 1.71 -18.24
CA VAL A 65 1.42 2.73 -19.29
C VAL A 65 0.20 2.40 -20.13
N GLY A 66 -0.89 3.13 -19.95
CA GLY A 66 -2.06 3.06 -20.81
C GLY A 66 -2.07 4.22 -21.81
N VAL A 67 -1.93 3.94 -23.09
CA VAL A 67 -2.27 4.90 -24.14
C VAL A 67 -3.78 4.80 -24.37
N LEU A 68 -4.52 5.73 -23.77
CA LEU A 68 -5.96 5.87 -24.02
C LEU A 68 -6.15 6.68 -25.29
N GLY A 69 -6.31 5.98 -26.42
CA GLY A 69 -6.78 6.56 -27.67
C GLY A 69 -8.20 6.09 -27.98
N PRO A 70 -9.02 6.87 -28.68
CA PRO A 70 -10.31 6.37 -29.14
C PRO A 70 -10.09 5.15 -30.04
N TYR A 71 -10.77 4.05 -29.75
CA TYR A 71 -10.78 2.88 -30.61
C TYR A 71 -11.36 3.27 -31.96
N SER A 72 -10.50 3.57 -32.93
CA SER A 72 -10.91 3.68 -34.32
C SER A 72 -10.98 2.27 -34.92
N THR A 73 -12.19 1.78 -35.07
CA THR A 73 -12.46 0.61 -35.93
C THR A 73 -12.37 1.05 -37.40
N SER A 74 -11.14 1.35 -37.84
CA SER A 74 -10.93 1.59 -39.28
C SER A 74 -10.50 0.29 -39.92
N PRO A 75 -11.30 -0.30 -40.81
CA PRO A 75 -10.85 -1.43 -41.62
C PRO A 75 -9.72 -0.94 -42.50
N TRP A 76 -8.63 -1.68 -42.55
CA TRP A 76 -7.53 -1.44 -43.46
C TRP A 76 -8.06 -1.36 -44.89
N GLN A 77 -8.07 -0.16 -45.50
CA GLN A 77 -8.33 0.01 -46.93
C GLN A 77 -7.16 -0.60 -47.68
N ARG A 78 -7.43 -1.67 -48.43
CA ARG A 78 -6.47 -2.24 -49.39
C ARG A 78 -6.25 -1.25 -50.51
N GLY A 79 -5.07 -0.67 -50.55
CA GLY A 79 -4.59 0.04 -51.71
C GLY A 79 -4.41 -0.95 -52.87
N SER A 80 -4.98 -0.62 -54.03
CA SER A 80 -4.82 -1.35 -55.29
C SER A 80 -3.41 -1.12 -55.85
N GLY A 81 -2.49 -2.01 -55.50
CA GLY A 81 -1.14 -2.08 -56.10
C GLY A 81 -0.97 -3.43 -56.77
N GLN A 82 -0.38 -3.44 -57.98
CA GLN A 82 -0.16 -4.59 -58.85
C GLN A 82 0.63 -5.73 -58.17
N PRO A 83 0.44 -7.00 -58.60
CA PRO A 83 1.03 -8.14 -57.93
C PRO A 83 2.54 -8.24 -58.25
N SER A 84 3.35 -7.94 -57.28
CA SER A 84 4.70 -8.46 -57.13
C SER A 84 4.58 -9.90 -56.65
N VAL A 85 5.34 -10.84 -57.24
CA VAL A 85 5.38 -12.24 -56.84
C VAL A 85 5.81 -12.32 -55.38
N ALA A 86 4.83 -12.36 -54.50
CA ALA A 86 5.06 -12.49 -53.07
C ALA A 86 5.33 -13.94 -52.72
N ALA A 87 6.39 -14.19 -51.95
CA ALA A 87 6.58 -15.47 -51.27
C ALA A 87 5.32 -15.81 -50.46
N PRO A 88 4.94 -17.09 -50.32
CA PRO A 88 3.75 -17.46 -49.58
C PRO A 88 3.90 -16.96 -48.11
N VAL A 89 3.06 -16.01 -47.77
CA VAL A 89 2.94 -15.57 -46.38
C VAL A 89 2.20 -16.70 -45.64
N LEU A 90 2.91 -17.42 -44.81
CA LEU A 90 2.27 -18.37 -43.87
C LEU A 90 1.28 -17.58 -43.01
N GLU A 91 0.02 -18.04 -43.02
CA GLU A 91 -0.97 -17.48 -42.07
C GLU A 91 -0.52 -17.77 -40.65
N PRO A 92 -0.50 -16.76 -39.77
CA PRO A 92 -0.08 -16.95 -38.40
C PRO A 92 -1.12 -17.82 -37.64
N GLU A 93 -0.61 -18.78 -36.91
CA GLU A 93 -1.43 -19.54 -35.95
C GLU A 93 -1.73 -18.63 -34.75
N ILE A 94 -3.02 -18.53 -34.40
CA ILE A 94 -3.44 -17.80 -33.20
C ILE A 94 -3.33 -18.77 -32.03
N VAL A 95 -2.40 -18.48 -31.11
CA VAL A 95 -2.22 -19.23 -29.87
C VAL A 95 -2.74 -18.43 -28.69
N GLU A 96 -3.39 -19.10 -27.75
CA GLU A 96 -3.80 -18.51 -26.49
C GLU A 96 -2.61 -18.49 -25.55
N LEU A 97 -2.20 -17.27 -25.15
CA LEU A 97 -1.13 -17.10 -24.16
C LEU A 97 -1.70 -17.13 -22.77
N SER A 98 -1.14 -17.98 -21.92
CA SER A 98 -1.44 -17.97 -20.48
C SER A 98 -0.85 -16.71 -19.87
N MET A 99 -1.66 -15.66 -19.69
CA MET A 99 -1.25 -14.43 -19.05
C MET A 99 -1.30 -14.62 -17.53
N HIS A 100 -0.14 -14.51 -16.88
CA HIS A 100 -0.08 -14.49 -15.42
C HIS A 100 -0.09 -13.02 -14.99
N GLU A 101 -1.06 -12.66 -14.18
CA GLU A 101 -1.07 -11.35 -13.53
C GLU A 101 -0.12 -11.38 -12.33
N PHE A 102 0.70 -10.34 -12.21
CA PHE A 102 1.55 -10.11 -11.06
C PHE A 102 0.92 -9.02 -10.19
N THR A 103 0.78 -9.28 -8.92
CA THR A 103 0.48 -8.25 -7.94
C THR A 103 1.78 -7.76 -7.33
N ARG A 104 1.99 -6.46 -7.33
CA ARG A 104 3.15 -5.81 -6.71
C ARG A 104 2.73 -5.20 -5.39
N GLU A 105 3.53 -5.41 -4.38
CA GLU A 105 3.36 -4.83 -3.06
C GLU A 105 4.59 -4.05 -2.69
N THR A 106 4.40 -2.80 -2.31
CA THR A 106 5.45 -1.90 -1.85
C THR A 106 5.43 -1.83 -0.33
N TYR A 107 6.59 -1.82 0.29
CA TYR A 107 6.77 -1.75 1.74
C TYR A 107 8.06 -1.03 2.09
N LEU A 108 8.27 -0.72 3.37
CA LEU A 108 9.48 -0.07 3.84
C LEU A 108 10.34 -1.01 4.66
N GLU A 109 11.63 -0.97 4.42
CA GLU A 109 12.65 -1.55 5.28
C GLU A 109 13.51 -0.45 5.90
N ILE A 110 13.62 -0.46 7.21
CA ILE A 110 14.60 0.35 7.93
C ILE A 110 15.84 -0.52 8.10
N GLN A 111 16.88 -0.15 7.40
CA GLN A 111 18.11 -0.91 7.30
C GLN A 111 19.24 -0.21 8.07
N GLU A 112 20.01 -0.98 8.85
CA GLU A 112 21.16 -0.48 9.59
C GLU A 112 22.35 -0.35 8.65
N VAL A 113 23.03 0.80 8.69
CA VAL A 113 24.26 1.05 7.96
C VAL A 113 25.42 0.53 8.80
N ASP A 114 26.26 -0.33 8.25
CA ASP A 114 27.44 -0.83 8.95
C ASP A 114 28.35 0.31 9.41
N GLY A 115 28.76 0.23 10.69
CA GLY A 115 29.26 1.34 11.51
C GLY A 115 30.60 2.00 11.11
N ASP A 116 31.22 1.67 9.98
CA ASP A 116 32.51 2.27 9.59
C ASP A 116 32.37 3.54 8.71
N GLY A 117 31.15 4.00 8.44
CA GLY A 117 30.94 5.26 7.69
C GLY A 117 31.57 5.28 6.30
N ASN A 118 32.07 4.15 5.83
CA ASN A 118 32.82 4.06 4.59
C ASN A 118 31.87 3.99 3.40
N THR A 119 31.85 5.04 2.63
CA THR A 119 31.03 5.26 1.44
C THR A 119 31.33 4.26 0.30
N GLU A 120 32.19 3.27 0.51
CA GLU A 120 32.54 2.22 -0.45
C GLU A 120 31.54 1.04 -0.50
N LEU A 121 30.48 1.06 0.29
CA LEU A 121 29.44 0.02 0.31
C LEU A 121 28.72 -0.17 -1.05
N TRP A 122 28.75 0.81 -1.90
CA TRP A 122 28.18 0.74 -3.26
C TRP A 122 28.92 -0.19 -4.23
N MET A 123 30.06 -0.72 -3.83
CA MET A 123 30.93 -1.56 -4.68
C MET A 123 31.14 -2.98 -4.13
N LYS A 124 30.54 -3.36 -3.02
CA LYS A 124 30.65 -4.72 -2.51
C LYS A 124 29.60 -5.62 -3.14
N SER A 125 30.08 -6.79 -3.51
CA SER A 125 29.39 -7.89 -4.17
C SER A 125 28.07 -8.31 -3.50
N ASP A 126 27.21 -8.97 -4.25
CA ASP A 126 25.87 -9.53 -3.98
C ASP A 126 25.67 -10.35 -2.68
N ASP A 127 26.61 -10.37 -1.75
CA ASP A 127 26.62 -11.24 -0.56
C ASP A 127 26.72 -10.49 0.79
N ASP A 128 26.72 -9.16 0.80
CA ASP A 128 26.67 -8.40 2.06
C ASP A 128 25.20 -8.22 2.48
N SER A 129 24.73 -9.09 3.33
CA SER A 129 23.38 -9.07 3.92
C SER A 129 23.16 -7.75 4.69
N VAL A 130 22.45 -6.83 4.07
CA VAL A 130 21.97 -5.62 4.74
C VAL A 130 21.07 -6.04 5.89
N LYS A 131 21.35 -5.54 7.09
CA LYS A 131 20.57 -5.88 8.28
C LYS A 131 19.27 -5.08 8.33
N VAL A 132 18.15 -5.72 8.01
CA VAL A 132 16.82 -5.14 8.17
C VAL A 132 16.45 -5.12 9.65
N VAL A 133 16.30 -3.92 10.22
CA VAL A 133 15.95 -3.71 11.62
C VAL A 133 14.45 -3.66 11.81
N THR A 134 13.73 -2.98 10.92
CA THR A 134 12.27 -2.84 11.00
C THR A 134 11.65 -2.96 9.61
N LEU A 135 10.59 -3.76 9.52
CA LEU A 135 9.71 -3.85 8.38
C LEU A 135 8.44 -3.05 8.68
N LEU A 136 8.06 -2.11 7.79
CA LEU A 136 6.82 -1.38 7.89
C LEU A 136 5.94 -1.69 6.67
N GLU A 137 4.75 -2.20 6.96
CA GLU A 137 3.76 -2.62 5.98
C GLU A 137 2.48 -1.79 6.12
N ILE A 138 1.98 -1.28 5.01
CA ILE A 138 0.60 -0.78 4.91
C ILE A 138 -0.20 -1.87 4.21
N LEU A 139 -1.20 -2.43 4.91
CA LEU A 139 -1.95 -3.58 4.39
C LEU A 139 -2.75 -3.20 3.14
N SER A 140 -2.64 -4.02 2.11
CA SER A 140 -3.37 -3.87 0.86
C SER A 140 -4.68 -4.67 0.84
N PRO A 141 -5.62 -4.39 -0.06
CA PRO A 141 -6.78 -5.25 -0.28
C PRO A 141 -6.40 -6.70 -0.64
N TRP A 142 -5.26 -6.88 -1.31
CA TRP A 142 -4.74 -8.21 -1.63
C TRP A 142 -4.41 -9.02 -0.37
N ASN A 143 -3.72 -8.41 0.60
CA ASN A 143 -3.39 -9.07 1.87
C ASN A 143 -4.65 -9.48 2.65
N LYS A 144 -5.73 -8.70 2.58
CA LYS A 144 -6.90 -8.86 3.45
C LYS A 144 -8.05 -9.64 2.82
N ALA A 145 -8.31 -9.45 1.53
CA ALA A 145 -9.50 -9.96 0.85
C ALA A 145 -9.20 -11.17 -0.04
N SER A 146 -8.02 -11.26 -0.64
CA SER A 146 -7.62 -12.40 -1.45
C SER A 146 -7.15 -13.57 -0.56
N ARG A 147 -7.64 -14.79 -0.84
CA ARG A 147 -7.19 -15.99 -0.13
C ARG A 147 -5.68 -16.23 -0.33
N ALA A 148 -5.20 -16.10 -1.57
CA ALA A 148 -3.80 -16.30 -1.90
C ALA A 148 -2.92 -15.21 -1.26
N GLY A 149 -3.32 -13.95 -1.38
CA GLY A 149 -2.59 -12.81 -0.79
C GLY A 149 -2.51 -12.91 0.73
N ARG A 150 -3.61 -13.33 1.38
CA ARG A 150 -3.63 -13.54 2.83
C ARG A 150 -2.63 -14.61 3.26
N VAL A 151 -2.63 -15.76 2.61
CA VAL A 151 -1.69 -16.87 2.92
C VAL A 151 -0.24 -16.43 2.74
N GLN A 152 0.05 -15.72 1.65
CA GLN A 152 1.41 -15.22 1.40
C GLN A 152 1.83 -14.19 2.44
N TYR A 153 0.95 -13.26 2.78
CA TYR A 153 1.24 -12.25 3.80
C TYR A 153 1.40 -12.87 5.20
N GLU A 154 0.54 -13.84 5.57
CA GLU A 154 0.68 -14.57 6.84
C GLU A 154 2.02 -15.32 6.92
N ARG A 155 2.49 -15.91 5.81
CA ARG A 155 3.80 -16.53 5.74
C ARG A 155 4.92 -15.50 5.97
N LYS A 156 4.91 -14.38 5.25
CA LYS A 156 5.88 -13.28 5.45
C LYS A 156 5.88 -12.81 6.90
N ARG A 157 4.71 -12.63 7.46
CA ARG A 157 4.53 -12.21 8.86
C ARG A 157 5.15 -13.20 9.84
N GLN A 158 5.00 -14.51 9.61
CA GLN A 158 5.63 -15.54 10.42
C GLN A 158 7.16 -15.55 10.26
N GLU A 159 7.67 -15.36 9.07
CA GLU A 159 9.12 -15.25 8.82
C GLU A 159 9.70 -14.07 9.62
N VAL A 160 9.04 -12.90 9.61
CA VAL A 160 9.44 -11.74 10.42
C VAL A 160 9.33 -12.04 11.92
N PHE A 161 8.27 -12.72 12.36
CA PHE A 161 8.12 -13.07 13.79
C PHE A 161 9.17 -14.03 14.30
N ASN A 162 9.72 -14.87 13.41
CA ASN A 162 10.79 -15.81 13.72
C ASN A 162 12.19 -15.19 13.59
N SER A 163 12.29 -13.91 13.22
CA SER A 163 13.53 -13.15 13.10
C SER A 163 13.67 -12.09 14.21
N TYR A 164 14.80 -11.40 14.21
CA TYR A 164 15.02 -10.22 15.08
C TYR A 164 14.52 -8.91 14.45
N THR A 165 13.89 -8.96 13.28
CA THR A 165 13.31 -7.79 12.63
C THR A 165 12.05 -7.35 13.34
N ASN A 166 11.92 -6.08 13.67
CA ASN A 166 10.70 -5.50 14.20
C ASN A 166 9.64 -5.42 13.08
N LEU A 167 8.35 -5.45 13.44
CA LEU A 167 7.26 -5.33 12.49
C LEU A 167 6.34 -4.17 12.89
N VAL A 168 6.02 -3.31 11.91
CA VAL A 168 4.93 -2.34 12.01
C VAL A 168 3.93 -2.66 10.90
N GLU A 169 2.68 -2.94 11.29
CA GLU A 169 1.57 -3.17 10.36
C GLU A 169 0.54 -2.05 10.50
N ILE A 170 0.22 -1.38 9.40
CA ILE A 170 -0.75 -0.29 9.33
C ILE A 170 -1.94 -0.77 8.52
N ASP A 171 -3.10 -0.93 9.17
CA ASP A 171 -4.36 -1.34 8.53
C ASP A 171 -5.34 -0.17 8.47
N LEU A 172 -5.39 0.48 7.31
CA LEU A 172 -6.31 1.58 6.99
C LEU A 172 -7.48 1.12 6.10
N LEU A 173 -7.78 -0.19 6.10
CA LEU A 173 -8.85 -0.78 5.30
C LEU A 173 -9.89 -1.45 6.21
N ARG A 174 -11.15 -1.08 6.06
CA ARG A 174 -12.27 -1.74 6.77
C ARG A 174 -12.68 -3.06 6.10
N ALA A 175 -12.46 -3.16 4.79
CA ALA A 175 -12.74 -4.39 4.06
C ALA A 175 -11.74 -5.50 4.40
N GLY A 176 -12.20 -6.76 4.26
CA GLY A 176 -11.37 -7.94 4.47
C GLY A 176 -11.23 -8.35 5.94
N GLN A 177 -10.49 -9.43 6.16
CA GLN A 177 -10.29 -9.98 7.51
C GLN A 177 -9.06 -9.37 8.16
N ARG A 178 -9.15 -9.04 9.44
CA ARG A 178 -8.02 -8.59 10.23
C ARG A 178 -7.06 -9.71 10.57
N PHE A 179 -5.79 -9.37 10.76
CA PHE A 179 -4.74 -10.30 11.20
C PHE A 179 -4.65 -10.39 12.73
N VAL A 180 -5.11 -9.35 13.43
CA VAL A 180 -5.16 -9.35 14.91
C VAL A 180 -6.61 -9.40 15.35
N GLN A 181 -6.93 -10.40 16.19
CA GLN A 181 -8.23 -10.54 16.82
C GLN A 181 -8.22 -9.75 18.13
N THR A 182 -9.20 -8.86 18.31
CA THR A 182 -9.39 -8.12 19.56
C THR A 182 -10.80 -8.35 20.10
N SER A 183 -10.98 -8.13 21.39
CA SER A 183 -12.30 -8.14 22.01
C SER A 183 -13.13 -6.89 21.65
N ARG A 184 -12.49 -5.84 21.15
CA ARG A 184 -13.14 -4.61 20.70
C ARG A 184 -13.69 -4.81 19.30
N LYS A 185 -14.98 -4.53 19.08
CA LYS A 185 -15.66 -4.71 17.79
C LYS A 185 -15.94 -3.39 17.08
N THR A 186 -15.57 -2.27 17.68
CA THR A 186 -15.96 -0.93 17.22
C THR A 186 -14.84 -0.19 16.47
N GLU A 187 -13.63 -0.73 16.45
CA GLU A 187 -12.54 -0.13 15.71
C GLU A 187 -12.68 -0.34 14.20
N HIS A 188 -12.28 0.65 13.42
CA HIS A 188 -12.28 0.62 11.96
C HIS A 188 -10.89 0.33 11.40
N TYR A 189 -9.88 0.88 12.03
CA TYR A 189 -8.49 0.87 11.59
C TYR A 189 -7.56 0.49 12.74
N THR A 190 -6.37 0.02 12.41
CA THR A 190 -5.42 -0.42 13.44
C THR A 190 -3.97 -0.16 13.02
N ILE A 191 -3.11 0.07 14.02
CA ILE A 191 -1.67 -0.01 13.88
C ILE A 191 -1.17 -1.04 14.88
N LEU A 192 -0.35 -1.98 14.41
CA LEU A 192 0.36 -2.95 15.23
C LEU A 192 1.84 -2.62 15.20
N VAL A 193 2.45 -2.47 16.36
CA VAL A 193 3.90 -2.33 16.51
C VAL A 193 4.40 -3.52 17.33
N SER A 194 5.19 -4.38 16.69
CA SER A 194 5.74 -5.60 17.26
C SER A 194 7.27 -5.55 17.32
N PRO A 195 7.84 -4.94 18.36
CA PRO A 195 9.27 -5.01 18.58
C PRO A 195 9.70 -6.46 18.80
N SER A 196 10.77 -6.90 18.17
CA SER A 196 11.25 -8.29 18.27
C SER A 196 11.55 -8.69 19.72
N ALA A 197 12.09 -7.77 20.51
CA ALA A 197 12.42 -8.00 21.93
C ALA A 197 11.20 -8.11 22.84
N MET A 198 10.01 -7.66 22.39
CA MET A 198 8.78 -7.73 23.19
C MET A 198 7.92 -8.96 22.90
N ARG A 199 8.25 -9.72 21.87
CA ARG A 199 7.46 -10.90 21.47
C ARG A 199 7.37 -11.94 22.58
N PRO A 200 6.19 -12.54 22.79
CA PRO A 200 5.01 -12.54 21.92
C PRO A 200 4.08 -11.33 22.09
N HIS A 201 4.44 -10.32 22.88
CA HIS A 201 3.62 -9.13 23.07
C HIS A 201 3.89 -8.09 21.98
N ALA A 202 2.88 -7.29 21.68
CA ALA A 202 2.95 -6.18 20.72
C ALA A 202 2.09 -5.00 21.21
N GLN A 203 2.41 -3.82 20.74
CA GLN A 203 1.59 -2.62 20.97
C GLN A 203 0.53 -2.56 19.88
N PHE A 204 -0.71 -2.36 20.29
CA PHE A 204 -1.85 -2.34 19.36
C PHE A 204 -2.65 -1.05 19.54
N TYR A 205 -2.80 -0.31 18.47
CA TYR A 205 -3.45 1.01 18.44
C TYR A 205 -4.71 0.92 17.56
N PRO A 206 -5.87 0.55 18.14
CA PRO A 206 -7.15 0.57 17.43
C PRO A 206 -7.72 1.98 17.42
N PHE A 207 -8.31 2.41 16.29
CA PHE A 207 -8.99 3.69 16.18
C PHE A 207 -10.19 3.62 15.23
N THR A 208 -11.06 4.62 15.36
CA THR A 208 -12.29 4.73 14.59
C THR A 208 -12.18 5.84 13.56
N VAL A 209 -13.13 5.89 12.62
CA VAL A 209 -13.28 6.99 11.66
C VAL A 209 -13.44 8.37 12.31
N ARG A 210 -13.87 8.40 13.58
CA ARG A 210 -14.10 9.63 14.36
C ARG A 210 -12.85 10.16 15.07
N GLN A 211 -11.74 9.46 14.96
CA GLN A 211 -10.50 9.76 15.67
C GLN A 211 -9.37 10.06 14.70
N ALA A 212 -8.48 10.94 15.11
CA ALA A 212 -7.19 11.07 14.45
C ALA A 212 -6.43 9.73 14.50
N ILE A 213 -5.58 9.49 13.51
CA ILE A 213 -4.68 8.33 13.53
C ILE A 213 -3.71 8.50 14.70
N PRO A 214 -3.60 7.53 15.59
CA PRO A 214 -2.69 7.65 16.73
C PRO A 214 -1.22 7.67 16.25
N THR A 215 -0.41 8.47 16.91
CA THR A 215 1.04 8.41 16.75
C THR A 215 1.59 7.13 17.37
N PHE A 216 2.69 6.63 16.83
CA PHE A 216 3.39 5.47 17.37
C PHE A 216 4.90 5.69 17.30
N ARG A 217 5.66 4.92 18.08
CA ARG A 217 7.12 4.91 17.99
C ARG A 217 7.58 3.82 17.04
N LEU A 218 8.44 4.18 16.08
CA LEU A 218 9.05 3.23 15.16
C LEU A 218 10.13 2.45 15.90
N PRO A 219 9.99 1.13 16.08
CA PRO A 219 10.99 0.35 16.81
C PRO A 219 12.31 0.27 16.00
N LEU A 220 13.41 0.52 16.68
CA LEU A 220 14.77 0.38 16.18
C LEU A 220 15.53 -0.65 17.03
N GLN A 221 16.87 -0.59 17.04
CA GLN A 221 17.64 -1.39 17.98
C GLN A 221 17.28 -1.00 19.43
N PRO A 222 17.44 -1.91 20.42
CA PRO A 222 17.00 -1.67 21.79
C PRO A 222 17.61 -0.44 22.46
N ASP A 223 18.86 -0.10 22.09
CA ASP A 223 19.61 1.01 22.70
C ASP A 223 19.40 2.36 22.00
N ASP A 224 18.60 2.39 20.93
CA ASP A 224 18.34 3.61 20.17
C ASP A 224 17.04 4.29 20.59
N GLU A 225 17.01 5.60 20.39
CA GLU A 225 15.76 6.36 20.53
C GLU A 225 14.83 6.07 19.35
N TRP A 226 13.62 5.63 19.66
CA TRP A 226 12.60 5.32 18.65
C TRP A 226 11.87 6.61 18.25
N PRO A 227 11.97 7.06 16.98
CA PRO A 227 11.28 8.24 16.53
C PRO A 227 9.77 8.06 16.57
N VAL A 228 9.06 9.17 16.81
CA VAL A 228 7.60 9.20 16.74
C VAL A 228 7.18 9.39 15.30
N VAL A 229 6.26 8.55 14.84
CA VAL A 229 5.62 8.66 13.52
C VAL A 229 4.24 9.28 13.69
N ASP A 230 4.04 10.45 13.10
CA ASP A 230 2.74 11.11 12.98
C ASP A 230 2.11 10.77 11.61
N LEU A 231 1.54 9.56 11.53
CA LEU A 231 0.88 9.11 10.31
C LEU A 231 -0.33 9.98 9.93
N ASN A 232 -0.97 10.61 10.94
CA ASN A 232 -2.10 11.52 10.69
C ASN A 232 -1.66 12.76 9.91
N ALA A 233 -0.59 13.40 10.37
CA ALA A 233 -0.04 14.57 9.68
C ALA A 233 0.43 14.21 8.27
N ILE A 234 1.12 13.07 8.12
CA ILE A 234 1.60 12.58 6.81
C ILE A 234 0.42 12.36 5.85
N LEU A 235 -0.64 11.67 6.29
CA LEU A 235 -1.81 11.37 5.45
C LEU A 235 -2.55 12.65 5.05
N HIS A 236 -2.75 13.59 5.97
CA HIS A 236 -3.45 14.85 5.70
C HIS A 236 -2.67 15.74 4.73
N GLN A 237 -1.35 15.85 4.90
CA GLN A 237 -0.50 16.56 3.95
C GLN A 237 -0.50 15.90 2.57
N LEU A 238 -0.48 14.56 2.55
CA LEU A 238 -0.56 13.81 1.30
C LEU A 238 -1.90 14.02 0.60
N TYR A 239 -3.01 13.99 1.34
CA TYR A 239 -4.35 14.25 0.83
C TYR A 239 -4.41 15.58 0.09
N ASP A 240 -3.90 16.64 0.71
CA ASP A 240 -3.90 17.99 0.15
C ASP A 240 -2.96 18.10 -1.06
N ARG A 241 -1.70 17.64 -0.94
CA ARG A 241 -0.71 17.67 -2.04
C ARG A 241 -1.15 16.87 -3.27
N ALA A 242 -1.88 15.77 -3.07
CA ALA A 242 -2.35 14.90 -4.14
C ALA A 242 -3.73 15.34 -4.69
N ALA A 243 -4.31 16.41 -4.16
CA ALA A 243 -5.61 16.94 -4.54
C ALA A 243 -6.71 15.86 -4.56
N TYR A 244 -6.79 15.05 -3.48
CA TYR A 244 -7.80 14.01 -3.39
C TYR A 244 -9.22 14.56 -3.32
N ASP A 245 -9.41 15.79 -2.81
CA ASP A 245 -10.67 16.52 -2.83
C ASP A 245 -11.28 16.66 -4.24
N LEU A 246 -10.45 16.72 -5.29
CA LEU A 246 -10.92 16.76 -6.68
C LEU A 246 -11.32 15.39 -7.24
N ARG A 247 -10.97 14.30 -6.55
CA ARG A 247 -11.18 12.91 -6.99
C ARG A 247 -12.26 12.18 -6.21
N ILE A 248 -12.59 12.69 -5.03
CA ILE A 248 -13.56 12.07 -4.12
C ILE A 248 -14.93 12.74 -4.35
N ASN A 249 -15.95 11.89 -4.59
CA ASN A 249 -17.34 12.35 -4.59
C ASN A 249 -17.98 11.99 -3.25
N TYR A 250 -18.09 12.98 -2.38
CA TYR A 250 -18.69 12.84 -1.05
C TYR A 250 -20.22 12.75 -1.05
N GLN A 251 -20.88 12.94 -2.21
CA GLN A 251 -22.33 12.72 -2.34
C GLN A 251 -22.73 11.24 -2.23
N ASN A 252 -21.79 10.34 -2.45
CA ASN A 252 -22.00 8.90 -2.28
C ASN A 252 -21.61 8.45 -0.87
N ASP A 253 -22.11 7.30 -0.43
CA ASP A 253 -21.66 6.71 0.82
C ASP A 253 -20.30 6.02 0.65
N PRO A 254 -19.46 5.96 1.71
CA PRO A 254 -18.19 5.25 1.66
C PRO A 254 -18.41 3.73 1.57
N THR A 255 -17.48 3.06 0.90
CA THR A 255 -17.50 1.60 0.72
C THR A 255 -16.27 0.98 1.38
N PRO A 256 -16.44 -0.04 2.24
CA PRO A 256 -17.69 -0.67 2.71
C PRO A 256 -18.58 0.29 3.52
N PRO A 257 -19.89 0.00 3.65
CA PRO A 257 -20.78 0.85 4.44
C PRO A 257 -20.42 0.78 5.94
N PHE A 258 -20.78 1.84 6.64
CA PHE A 258 -20.65 1.91 8.10
C PHE A 258 -21.91 1.44 8.81
N ALA A 259 -21.79 1.09 10.09
CA ALA A 259 -22.95 0.93 10.98
C ALA A 259 -23.73 2.27 11.08
N ALA A 260 -25.02 2.20 11.37
CA ALA A 260 -25.92 3.35 11.32
C ALA A 260 -25.42 4.57 12.09
N ALA A 261 -24.86 4.39 13.28
CA ALA A 261 -24.35 5.49 14.11
C ALA A 261 -23.18 6.24 13.47
N ASP A 262 -22.25 5.50 12.82
CA ASP A 262 -21.11 6.10 12.15
C ASP A 262 -21.48 6.68 10.79
N ALA A 263 -22.42 6.03 10.07
CA ALA A 263 -22.97 6.57 8.83
C ALA A 263 -23.66 7.92 9.07
N GLN A 264 -24.44 8.05 10.15
CA GLN A 264 -25.08 9.31 10.51
C GLN A 264 -24.06 10.38 10.89
N TRP A 265 -23.03 10.03 11.66
CA TRP A 265 -21.97 10.96 12.02
C TRP A 265 -21.21 11.47 10.78
N ILE A 266 -20.88 10.56 9.85
CA ILE A 266 -20.25 10.94 8.57
C ILE A 266 -21.12 11.90 7.77
N ALA A 267 -22.43 11.62 7.69
CA ALA A 267 -23.37 12.49 6.99
C ALA A 267 -23.41 13.90 7.59
N SER A 268 -23.43 14.00 8.94
CA SER A 268 -23.38 15.29 9.64
C SER A 268 -22.07 16.02 9.39
N LEU A 269 -20.93 15.32 9.49
CA LEU A 269 -19.60 15.89 9.24
C LEU A 269 -19.49 16.48 7.82
N LEU A 270 -19.95 15.73 6.82
CA LEU A 270 -19.90 16.18 5.42
C LEU A 270 -20.87 17.34 5.13
N TYR A 271 -22.01 17.36 5.79
CA TYR A 271 -22.95 18.47 5.73
C TYR A 271 -22.36 19.75 6.34
N GLU A 272 -21.75 19.67 7.52
CA GLU A 272 -21.06 20.79 8.19
C GLU A 272 -19.86 21.31 7.35
N ALA A 273 -19.22 20.44 6.59
CA ALA A 273 -18.13 20.79 5.67
C ALA A 273 -18.61 21.29 4.30
N GLU A 274 -19.92 21.44 4.07
CA GLU A 274 -20.54 21.82 2.79
C GLU A 274 -20.17 20.90 1.61
N LEU A 275 -19.92 19.62 1.90
CA LEU A 275 -19.53 18.62 0.92
C LEU A 275 -20.70 17.70 0.52
N ARG A 276 -21.82 17.78 1.26
CA ARG A 276 -23.01 16.96 1.03
C ARG A 276 -24.31 17.71 1.30
#